data_7b049f5f372a671a9832d1fe93a37b93
#
_entry.id   7b049f5f372a671a9832d1fe93a37b93
#
_cell.length_a   1.000
_cell.length_b   1.000
_cell.length_c   1.000
_cell.angle_alpha   90.00
_cell.angle_beta   90.00
_cell.angle_gamma   90.00
#
_symmetry.space_group_name_H-M   'P 1'
#
loop_
_entity.id
_entity.type
_entity.pdbx_description
1 polymer ?
#
loop_
_entity_poly.entity_id
_entity_poly.type
_entity_poly.pdbx_seq_one_letter_code
_entity_poly.pdbx_strand_id
1 'polypeptide(L)'
;MPESQAIVRINGVLPDISILGDPEKSERAAEVKRTGMTANTSCSIFVKDKTTSTSSIATTNNNKVFHLLVDVGEGVVKSLEKIDLSPYRDFNDLTAKSAAAIHLPDSILITHSHDDHIKELPLLISKTNQQSRDLKIFCTKECHDQIVSKFSDISKTNSNNKISFNVIQPNQSFEVGSISVIPILAYHGDNSPPGSVIYILKLQDGKKIIIGWDFLSLPDDVDQNLFWNPDLIILGTQSYNPHPETGLISVSDAFELVRRWNAKECFIVHYRGLMDFEDAKNQWFRGPTKAMNSEELQKTIDENLRVTGREGKFKITVAKEGMTWIAKSQEEQKVEGLEQPRQLSSIGNVIEIESLQNYILRFEKEDRNDMLKLMIEDRINRYDLKFTSPHIDSSNEDILYAQGEKEMFSKGPELKMEIVPSSSSSESLDKVEASKVRINVSKGKKSIFKDDILLSRKDTEELRRYIREKFVAVQTTT
;
A
#
# COMPACT_ATOMS: atom_id res chain seq x y z
N MET A 1 26.42 4.45 -6.47
CA MET A 1 25.99 3.12 -6.98
C MET A 1 25.15 3.37 -8.21
N PRO A 2 25.27 2.62 -9.29
CA PRO A 2 24.45 2.83 -10.46
C PRO A 2 22.99 2.48 -10.13
N GLU A 3 22.09 3.37 -10.51
CA GLU A 3 20.67 3.31 -10.18
C GLU A 3 19.96 2.18 -10.95
N SER A 4 19.25 1.32 -10.23
CA SER A 4 18.32 0.39 -10.86
C SER A 4 17.06 1.16 -11.22
N GLN A 5 16.74 1.22 -12.49
CA GLN A 5 15.46 1.74 -12.93
C GLN A 5 14.46 0.59 -12.97
N ALA A 6 13.26 0.81 -12.44
CA ALA A 6 12.18 -0.13 -12.54
C ALA A 6 10.94 0.55 -13.13
N ILE A 7 10.19 -0.20 -13.93
CA ILE A 7 8.90 0.20 -14.48
C ILE A 7 7.86 -0.79 -14.00
N VAL A 8 6.77 -0.30 -13.41
CA VAL A 8 5.56 -1.08 -13.15
C VAL A 8 4.51 -0.69 -14.17
N ARG A 9 3.98 -1.66 -14.91
CA ARG A 9 2.89 -1.47 -15.86
C ARG A 9 1.67 -2.25 -15.43
N ILE A 10 0.53 -1.61 -15.37
CA ILE A 10 -0.76 -2.25 -15.11
C ILE A 10 -1.22 -2.96 -16.38
N ASN A 11 -1.33 -4.27 -16.36
CA ASN A 11 -1.77 -5.08 -17.49
C ASN A 11 -3.30 -5.16 -17.56
N GLY A 12 -3.94 -5.23 -16.39
CA GLY A 12 -5.39 -5.28 -16.24
C GLY A 12 -5.83 -4.73 -14.91
N VAL A 13 -7.08 -4.33 -14.81
CA VAL A 13 -7.67 -3.65 -13.64
C VAL A 13 -9.03 -4.23 -13.26
N LEU A 14 -9.50 -5.26 -13.95
CA LEU A 14 -10.85 -5.77 -13.77
C LEU A 14 -10.89 -6.94 -12.80
N PRO A 15 -11.94 -7.04 -11.97
CA PRO A 15 -12.34 -8.30 -11.36
C PRO A 15 -12.85 -9.27 -12.43
N ASP A 16 -13.36 -10.42 -12.02
CA ASP A 16 -14.12 -11.28 -12.95
C ASP A 16 -15.25 -10.48 -13.61
N ILE A 17 -15.20 -10.40 -14.95
CA ILE A 17 -16.13 -9.60 -15.75
C ILE A 17 -17.58 -10.09 -15.57
N SER A 18 -17.77 -11.39 -15.34
CA SER A 18 -19.09 -11.98 -15.15
C SER A 18 -19.87 -11.38 -13.96
N ILE A 19 -19.15 -10.80 -13.01
CA ILE A 19 -19.72 -10.25 -11.77
C ILE A 19 -19.81 -8.71 -11.73
N LEU A 20 -19.50 -8.02 -12.83
CA LEU A 20 -19.60 -6.54 -12.90
C LEU A 20 -21.02 -6.01 -12.87
N GLY A 21 -22.00 -6.88 -13.08
CA GLY A 21 -23.41 -6.52 -13.12
C GLY A 21 -23.90 -6.03 -14.47
N ASP A 22 -25.14 -5.52 -14.48
CA ASP A 22 -25.82 -5.04 -15.68
C ASP A 22 -25.28 -3.65 -16.08
N PRO A 23 -24.80 -3.45 -17.33
CA PRO A 23 -24.33 -2.16 -17.81
C PRO A 23 -25.37 -1.01 -17.74
N GLU A 24 -26.67 -1.33 -17.68
CA GLU A 24 -27.70 -0.31 -17.51
C GLU A 24 -27.83 0.19 -16.07
N LYS A 25 -27.29 -0.58 -15.10
CA LYS A 25 -27.38 -0.29 -13.67
C LYS A 25 -26.02 0.01 -13.02
N SER A 26 -24.93 -0.25 -13.71
CA SER A 26 -23.57 -0.08 -13.22
C SER A 26 -22.74 0.75 -14.20
N GLU A 27 -22.36 1.96 -13.78
CA GLU A 27 -21.46 2.84 -14.54
C GLU A 27 -20.13 2.15 -14.85
N ARG A 28 -19.64 1.31 -13.94
CA ARG A 28 -18.42 0.53 -14.14
C ARG A 28 -18.59 -0.52 -15.25
N ALA A 29 -19.68 -1.28 -15.24
CA ALA A 29 -19.98 -2.25 -16.29
C ALA A 29 -20.21 -1.57 -17.65
N ALA A 30 -20.88 -0.39 -17.66
CA ALA A 30 -21.05 0.43 -18.85
C ALA A 30 -19.71 0.95 -19.40
N GLU A 31 -18.81 1.38 -18.54
CA GLU A 31 -17.44 1.79 -18.90
C GLU A 31 -16.67 0.64 -19.55
N VAL A 32 -16.65 -0.55 -18.92
CA VAL A 32 -15.99 -1.73 -19.45
C VAL A 32 -16.50 -2.10 -20.84
N LYS A 33 -17.84 -2.11 -21.03
CA LYS A 33 -18.46 -2.34 -22.33
C LYS A 33 -18.06 -1.28 -23.37
N ARG A 34 -18.04 -0.01 -23.00
CA ARG A 34 -17.70 1.12 -23.88
C ARG A 34 -16.23 1.15 -24.25
N THR A 35 -15.34 0.88 -23.31
CA THR A 35 -13.88 0.97 -23.51
C THR A 35 -13.26 -0.30 -24.06
N GLY A 36 -14.00 -1.43 -24.02
CA GLY A 36 -13.47 -2.73 -24.43
C GLY A 36 -12.33 -3.24 -23.54
N MET A 37 -12.24 -2.78 -22.29
CA MET A 37 -11.33 -3.37 -21.31
C MET A 37 -11.70 -4.84 -21.09
N THR A 38 -10.67 -5.71 -21.05
CA THR A 38 -10.90 -7.16 -20.95
C THR A 38 -9.93 -7.85 -20.01
N ALA A 39 -8.91 -7.15 -19.50
CA ALA A 39 -7.88 -7.78 -18.72
C ALA A 39 -8.20 -7.72 -17.21
N ASN A 40 -8.18 -8.90 -16.59
CA ASN A 40 -8.24 -9.03 -15.15
C ASN A 40 -7.02 -8.41 -14.47
N THR A 41 -7.12 -8.19 -13.16
CA THR A 41 -6.10 -7.53 -12.36
C THR A 41 -4.74 -8.22 -12.48
N SER A 42 -3.76 -7.48 -12.99
CA SER A 42 -2.39 -7.96 -13.20
C SER A 42 -1.44 -6.78 -13.41
N CYS A 43 -0.17 -6.96 -13.07
CA CYS A 43 0.87 -6.01 -13.42
C CYS A 43 2.18 -6.68 -13.86
N SER A 44 2.93 -5.98 -14.70
CA SER A 44 4.29 -6.30 -15.11
C SER A 44 5.29 -5.38 -14.42
N ILE A 45 6.40 -5.93 -13.94
CA ILE A 45 7.50 -5.20 -13.33
C ILE A 45 8.75 -5.47 -14.17
N PHE A 46 9.31 -4.43 -14.74
CA PHE A 46 10.53 -4.49 -15.52
C PHE A 46 11.68 -3.89 -14.71
N VAL A 47 12.74 -4.66 -14.51
CA VAL A 47 13.93 -4.20 -13.79
C VAL A 47 15.15 -4.39 -14.67
N LYS A 48 15.99 -3.38 -14.74
CA LYS A 48 17.26 -3.46 -15.43
C LYS A 48 18.26 -4.23 -14.58
N ASP A 49 18.65 -5.42 -15.04
CA ASP A 49 19.62 -6.26 -14.35
C ASP A 49 21.04 -5.76 -14.66
N LYS A 50 21.70 -5.17 -13.68
CA LYS A 50 23.11 -4.79 -13.79
C LYS A 50 23.97 -5.99 -13.41
N THR A 51 24.11 -6.95 -14.31
CA THR A 51 25.12 -7.97 -14.13
C THR A 51 26.49 -7.31 -14.09
N THR A 52 27.09 -7.25 -12.91
CA THR A 52 28.52 -6.96 -12.73
C THR A 52 29.30 -8.10 -13.37
N SER A 53 29.67 -7.93 -14.65
CA SER A 53 30.62 -8.83 -15.28
C SER A 53 31.98 -8.61 -14.63
N THR A 54 32.33 -9.49 -13.69
CA THR A 54 33.70 -9.59 -13.11
C THR A 54 34.70 -10.20 -14.08
N SER A 55 34.33 -10.40 -15.34
CA SER A 55 35.27 -10.88 -16.36
C SER A 55 35.80 -9.72 -17.17
N SER A 56 37.12 -9.55 -17.12
CA SER A 56 37.96 -8.51 -17.73
C SER A 56 38.04 -8.57 -19.28
N ILE A 57 37.04 -9.04 -19.97
CA ILE A 57 36.95 -9.01 -21.42
C ILE A 57 35.70 -8.18 -21.80
N ALA A 58 35.93 -6.89 -21.99
CA ALA A 58 34.97 -5.93 -22.44
C ALA A 58 34.50 -6.24 -23.86
N THR A 59 33.32 -6.84 -24.02
CA THR A 59 32.53 -6.65 -25.25
C THR A 59 31.06 -6.92 -24.95
N THR A 60 30.26 -5.88 -25.14
CA THR A 60 28.79 -5.77 -25.05
C THR A 60 28.24 -5.65 -23.64
N ASN A 61 27.87 -4.41 -23.26
CA ASN A 61 26.98 -4.11 -22.13
C ASN A 61 25.60 -4.72 -22.42
N ASN A 62 25.41 -6.00 -22.13
CA ASN A 62 24.10 -6.64 -22.17
C ASN A 62 23.33 -6.24 -20.89
N ASN A 63 22.75 -5.05 -20.89
CA ASN A 63 21.76 -4.65 -19.90
C ASN A 63 20.49 -5.51 -20.13
N LYS A 64 20.44 -6.71 -19.55
CA LYS A 64 19.27 -7.57 -19.67
C LYS A 64 18.15 -6.97 -18.80
N VAL A 65 16.99 -6.74 -19.39
CA VAL A 65 15.79 -6.38 -18.65
C VAL A 65 15.12 -7.66 -18.17
N PHE A 66 14.89 -7.72 -16.86
CA PHE A 66 14.16 -8.80 -16.22
C PHE A 66 12.68 -8.41 -16.15
N HIS A 67 11.79 -9.31 -16.57
CA HIS A 67 10.34 -9.15 -16.56
C HIS A 67 9.69 -10.07 -15.54
N LEU A 68 9.15 -9.49 -14.48
CA LEU A 68 8.31 -10.15 -13.47
C LEU A 68 6.84 -9.82 -13.76
N LEU A 69 6.00 -10.83 -13.88
CA LEU A 69 4.55 -10.72 -14.02
C LEU A 69 3.87 -11.13 -12.71
N VAL A 70 2.81 -10.42 -12.32
CA VAL A 70 1.97 -10.81 -11.18
C VAL A 70 0.57 -11.09 -11.67
N ASP A 71 0.12 -12.32 -11.47
CA ASP A 71 -1.14 -12.94 -11.90
C ASP A 71 -1.40 -12.95 -13.42
N VAL A 72 -2.14 -13.95 -13.86
CA VAL A 72 -2.40 -14.25 -15.28
C VAL A 72 -3.88 -14.60 -15.49
N GLY A 73 -4.78 -13.67 -15.16
CA GLY A 73 -6.21 -13.79 -15.41
C GLY A 73 -6.58 -13.60 -16.89
N GLU A 74 -7.88 -13.54 -17.17
CA GLU A 74 -8.39 -13.38 -18.55
C GLU A 74 -7.95 -12.04 -19.14
N GLY A 75 -7.55 -12.04 -20.42
CA GLY A 75 -7.13 -10.86 -21.17
C GLY A 75 -5.70 -10.40 -20.90
N VAL A 76 -5.02 -10.96 -19.89
CA VAL A 76 -3.65 -10.55 -19.51
C VAL A 76 -2.66 -10.86 -20.64
N VAL A 77 -2.73 -12.06 -21.24
CA VAL A 77 -1.84 -12.43 -22.35
C VAL A 77 -1.97 -11.45 -23.53
N LYS A 78 -3.18 -11.03 -23.86
CA LYS A 78 -3.42 -10.02 -24.89
C LYS A 78 -2.88 -8.64 -24.47
N SER A 79 -2.93 -8.29 -23.20
CA SER A 79 -2.35 -7.03 -22.69
C SER A 79 -0.82 -7.04 -22.79
N LEU A 80 -0.17 -8.21 -22.61
CA LEU A 80 1.27 -8.35 -22.79
C LEU A 80 1.72 -8.09 -24.24
N GLU A 81 0.84 -8.36 -25.24
CA GLU A 81 1.11 -8.06 -26.66
C GLU A 81 1.15 -6.54 -26.94
N LYS A 82 0.53 -5.74 -26.07
CA LYS A 82 0.47 -4.27 -26.19
C LYS A 82 1.57 -3.55 -25.42
N ILE A 83 2.52 -4.26 -24.81
CA ILE A 83 3.61 -3.64 -24.06
C ILE A 83 4.52 -2.89 -25.03
N ASP A 84 4.67 -1.60 -24.80
CA ASP A 84 5.62 -0.73 -25.48
C ASP A 84 6.54 -0.08 -24.45
N LEU A 85 7.79 -0.46 -24.44
CA LEU A 85 8.83 0.13 -23.59
C LEU A 85 9.68 1.18 -24.32
N SER A 86 9.40 1.47 -25.59
CA SER A 86 10.14 2.43 -26.40
C SER A 86 10.19 3.86 -25.85
N PRO A 87 9.17 4.35 -25.10
CA PRO A 87 9.27 5.66 -24.47
C PRO A 87 10.37 5.74 -23.39
N TYR A 88 10.82 4.60 -22.87
CA TYR A 88 11.77 4.51 -21.78
C TYR A 88 13.16 4.17 -22.33
N ARG A 89 13.98 5.21 -22.60
CA ARG A 89 15.28 5.09 -23.27
C ARG A 89 16.19 4.00 -22.71
N ASP A 90 16.15 3.79 -21.41
CA ASP A 90 16.99 2.81 -20.73
C ASP A 90 16.51 1.35 -20.87
N PHE A 91 15.31 1.15 -21.41
CA PHE A 91 14.71 -0.16 -21.67
C PHE A 91 14.64 -0.51 -23.16
N ASN A 92 15.21 0.34 -24.05
CA ASN A 92 15.13 0.19 -25.51
C ASN A 92 15.76 -1.09 -26.06
N ASP A 93 16.65 -1.76 -25.33
CA ASP A 93 17.27 -3.02 -25.77
C ASP A 93 16.25 -4.17 -25.92
N LEU A 94 15.07 -4.05 -25.31
CA LEU A 94 13.95 -4.98 -25.52
C LEU A 94 13.21 -4.75 -26.83
N THR A 95 13.22 -3.53 -27.37
CA THR A 95 12.45 -3.15 -28.56
C THR A 95 13.13 -3.57 -29.87
N ALA A 96 14.44 -3.88 -29.83
CA ALA A 96 15.22 -4.27 -31.02
C ALA A 96 14.87 -5.67 -31.56
N LYS A 97 14.10 -6.47 -30.83
CA LYS A 97 13.67 -7.80 -31.28
C LYS A 97 12.20 -7.77 -31.72
N SER A 98 11.99 -7.41 -32.98
CA SER A 98 10.73 -7.43 -33.74
C SER A 98 9.49 -6.86 -33.04
N ALA A 99 8.87 -5.88 -33.65
CA ALA A 99 7.63 -5.18 -33.21
C ALA A 99 6.37 -6.09 -33.09
N ALA A 100 6.51 -7.41 -33.18
CA ALA A 100 5.41 -8.38 -33.15
C ALA A 100 5.58 -9.48 -32.07
N ALA A 101 6.62 -9.43 -31.24
CA ALA A 101 6.83 -10.47 -30.24
C ALA A 101 6.21 -10.07 -28.89
N ILE A 102 5.33 -10.93 -28.37
CA ILE A 102 4.82 -10.79 -27.01
C ILE A 102 5.97 -10.70 -25.99
N HIS A 103 5.90 -9.76 -25.08
CA HIS A 103 6.84 -9.64 -23.97
C HIS A 103 6.57 -10.70 -22.90
N LEU A 104 7.05 -11.94 -23.13
CA LEU A 104 6.91 -13.02 -22.17
C LEU A 104 7.71 -12.75 -20.89
N PRO A 105 7.15 -13.04 -19.71
CA PRO A 105 7.85 -12.88 -18.45
C PRO A 105 8.99 -13.89 -18.27
N ASP A 106 10.00 -13.52 -17.49
CA ASP A 106 11.04 -14.44 -16.99
C ASP A 106 10.54 -15.17 -15.73
N SER A 107 9.65 -14.54 -14.96
CA SER A 107 9.03 -15.13 -13.78
C SER A 107 7.61 -14.61 -13.56
N ILE A 108 6.80 -15.43 -12.86
CA ILE A 108 5.43 -15.10 -12.46
C ILE A 108 5.29 -15.27 -10.95
N LEU A 109 4.66 -14.30 -10.29
CA LEU A 109 4.12 -14.44 -8.94
C LEU A 109 2.62 -14.65 -9.05
N ILE A 110 2.08 -15.65 -8.36
CA ILE A 110 0.63 -15.88 -8.26
C ILE A 110 0.19 -15.55 -6.83
N THR A 111 -0.77 -14.64 -6.70
CA THR A 111 -1.31 -14.23 -5.40
C THR A 111 -2.22 -15.29 -4.83
N HIS A 112 -3.12 -15.84 -5.64
CA HIS A 112 -4.06 -16.91 -5.27
C HIS A 112 -4.67 -17.58 -6.52
N SER A 113 -5.51 -18.58 -6.35
CA SER A 113 -5.96 -19.48 -7.42
C SER A 113 -7.38 -19.20 -7.97
N HIS A 114 -7.95 -18.00 -7.75
CA HIS A 114 -9.19 -17.63 -8.44
C HIS A 114 -9.00 -17.50 -9.95
N ASP A 115 -10.06 -17.67 -10.72
CA ASP A 115 -10.02 -17.68 -12.17
C ASP A 115 -9.50 -16.38 -12.77
N ASP A 116 -9.90 -15.27 -12.23
CA ASP A 116 -9.48 -13.93 -12.65
C ASP A 116 -7.99 -13.65 -12.34
N HIS A 117 -7.29 -14.57 -11.67
CA HIS A 117 -5.84 -14.49 -11.42
C HIS A 117 -5.00 -15.54 -12.13
N ILE A 118 -5.60 -16.67 -12.59
CA ILE A 118 -4.84 -17.77 -13.18
C ILE A 118 -5.40 -18.33 -14.49
N LYS A 119 -6.54 -17.83 -15.00
CA LYS A 119 -7.26 -18.43 -16.13
C LYS A 119 -6.42 -18.58 -17.40
N GLU A 120 -5.56 -17.61 -17.72
CA GLU A 120 -4.69 -17.64 -18.89
C GLU A 120 -3.28 -18.20 -18.62
N LEU A 121 -3.00 -18.69 -17.42
CA LEU A 121 -1.70 -19.29 -17.07
C LEU A 121 -1.32 -20.45 -18.02
N PRO A 122 -2.22 -21.40 -18.36
CA PRO A 122 -1.91 -22.46 -19.34
C PRO A 122 -1.55 -21.91 -20.73
N LEU A 123 -2.25 -20.87 -21.18
CA LEU A 123 -1.98 -20.21 -22.46
C LEU A 123 -0.60 -19.56 -22.46
N LEU A 124 -0.24 -18.85 -21.38
CA LEU A 124 1.06 -18.21 -21.24
C LEU A 124 2.21 -19.23 -21.20
N ILE A 125 2.03 -20.34 -20.47
CA ILE A 125 2.97 -21.46 -20.43
C ILE A 125 3.17 -22.04 -21.84
N SER A 126 2.09 -22.25 -22.60
CA SER A 126 2.16 -22.74 -23.97
C SER A 126 2.96 -21.81 -24.88
N LYS A 127 2.70 -20.49 -24.82
CA LYS A 127 3.45 -19.51 -25.61
C LYS A 127 4.93 -19.44 -25.20
N THR A 128 5.25 -19.61 -23.93
CA THR A 128 6.64 -19.66 -23.43
C THR A 128 7.39 -20.88 -23.93
N ASN A 129 6.73 -22.05 -23.90
CA ASN A 129 7.29 -23.30 -24.45
C ASN A 129 7.55 -23.22 -25.95
N GLN A 130 6.65 -22.62 -26.74
CA GLN A 130 6.82 -22.40 -28.18
C GLN A 130 8.08 -21.57 -28.49
N GLN A 131 8.42 -20.62 -27.62
CA GLN A 131 9.63 -19.80 -27.76
C GLN A 131 10.87 -20.44 -27.11
N SER A 132 10.74 -21.64 -26.56
CA SER A 132 11.81 -22.35 -25.86
C SER A 132 12.48 -21.55 -24.74
N ARG A 133 11.71 -20.73 -24.02
CA ARG A 133 12.18 -19.90 -22.88
C ARG A 133 11.96 -20.63 -21.57
N ASP A 134 12.79 -20.30 -20.60
CA ASP A 134 12.59 -20.71 -19.21
C ASP A 134 11.56 -19.80 -18.53
N LEU A 135 10.73 -20.35 -17.64
CA LEU A 135 9.74 -19.62 -16.86
C LEU A 135 9.68 -20.18 -15.45
N LYS A 136 9.81 -19.32 -14.47
CA LYS A 136 9.66 -19.66 -13.04
C LYS A 136 8.32 -19.12 -12.53
N ILE A 137 7.52 -19.99 -11.92
CA ILE A 137 6.22 -19.64 -11.33
C ILE A 137 6.34 -19.80 -9.82
N PHE A 138 6.02 -18.77 -9.07
CA PHE A 138 6.09 -18.74 -7.62
C PHE A 138 4.70 -18.61 -7.04
N CYS A 139 4.31 -19.52 -6.16
CA CYS A 139 3.03 -19.51 -5.44
C CYS A 139 3.15 -20.31 -4.13
N THR A 140 2.20 -20.12 -3.22
CA THR A 140 2.12 -20.95 -2.00
C THR A 140 1.81 -22.41 -2.36
N LYS A 141 2.05 -23.33 -1.42
CA LYS A 141 1.79 -24.76 -1.62
C LYS A 141 0.33 -25.01 -1.93
N GLU A 142 -0.56 -24.39 -1.19
CA GLU A 142 -2.01 -24.53 -1.33
C GLU A 142 -2.48 -24.00 -2.68
N CYS A 143 -1.96 -22.85 -3.12
CA CYS A 143 -2.25 -22.29 -4.43
C CYS A 143 -1.74 -23.21 -5.56
N HIS A 144 -0.50 -23.73 -5.43
CA HIS A 144 0.06 -24.69 -6.39
C HIS A 144 -0.83 -25.92 -6.56
N ASP A 145 -1.26 -26.53 -5.46
CA ASP A 145 -2.08 -27.75 -5.49
C ASP A 145 -3.42 -27.51 -6.21
N GLN A 146 -4.01 -26.34 -6.00
CA GLN A 146 -5.24 -25.94 -6.70
C GLN A 146 -5.00 -25.70 -8.20
N ILE A 147 -3.92 -25.01 -8.57
CA ILE A 147 -3.54 -24.80 -9.98
C ILE A 147 -3.36 -26.14 -10.70
N VAL A 148 -2.63 -27.08 -10.10
CA VAL A 148 -2.39 -28.41 -10.68
C VAL A 148 -3.68 -29.23 -10.77
N SER A 149 -4.55 -29.14 -9.76
CA SER A 149 -5.87 -29.77 -9.78
C SER A 149 -6.76 -29.21 -10.89
N LYS A 150 -6.75 -27.90 -11.09
CA LYS A 150 -7.58 -27.19 -12.06
C LYS A 150 -7.10 -27.37 -13.50
N PHE A 151 -5.79 -27.40 -13.69
CA PHE A 151 -5.14 -27.48 -15.00
C PHE A 151 -4.27 -28.73 -15.12
N SER A 152 -4.90 -29.88 -15.17
CA SER A 152 -4.21 -31.20 -15.22
C SER A 152 -3.16 -31.33 -16.32
N ASP A 153 -3.26 -30.57 -17.41
CA ASP A 153 -2.33 -30.60 -18.50
C ASP A 153 -1.04 -29.78 -18.30
N ILE A 154 -1.03 -28.89 -17.32
CA ILE A 154 0.19 -28.11 -16.98
C ILE A 154 1.33 -29.07 -16.56
N SER A 155 1.04 -30.14 -15.84
CA SER A 155 2.04 -31.14 -15.44
C SER A 155 2.62 -31.91 -16.62
N LYS A 156 1.85 -32.08 -17.70
CA LYS A 156 2.27 -32.80 -18.91
C LYS A 156 3.10 -31.94 -19.87
N THR A 157 2.93 -30.63 -19.85
CA THR A 157 3.66 -29.70 -20.73
C THR A 157 5.09 -29.44 -20.28
N ASN A 158 5.50 -30.00 -19.15
CA ASN A 158 6.83 -29.80 -18.55
C ASN A 158 7.90 -30.78 -19.09
N SER A 159 7.67 -31.37 -20.29
CA SER A 159 8.57 -32.37 -20.89
C SER A 159 10.02 -31.91 -21.10
N ASN A 160 10.27 -30.61 -21.10
CA ASN A 160 11.59 -30.00 -21.34
C ASN A 160 12.22 -29.30 -20.12
N ASN A 161 11.67 -29.44 -18.92
CA ASN A 161 12.14 -28.83 -17.65
C ASN A 161 12.35 -27.30 -17.69
N LYS A 162 11.71 -26.62 -18.65
CA LYS A 162 11.84 -25.16 -18.80
C LYS A 162 10.85 -24.36 -17.95
N ILE A 163 9.75 -24.99 -17.56
CA ILE A 163 8.74 -24.39 -16.67
C ILE A 163 8.93 -24.99 -15.28
N SER A 164 9.13 -24.16 -14.28
CA SER A 164 9.30 -24.62 -12.89
C SER A 164 8.32 -23.92 -11.97
N PHE A 165 7.61 -24.71 -11.15
CA PHE A 165 6.86 -24.20 -10.01
C PHE A 165 7.77 -24.18 -8.78
N ASN A 166 7.84 -23.03 -8.15
CA ASN A 166 8.63 -22.78 -6.96
C ASN A 166 7.66 -22.46 -5.81
N VAL A 167 7.51 -23.41 -4.90
CA VAL A 167 6.65 -23.25 -3.73
C VAL A 167 7.31 -22.30 -2.74
N ILE A 168 6.60 -21.22 -2.40
CA ILE A 168 7.04 -20.21 -1.45
C ILE A 168 6.34 -20.38 -0.10
N GLN A 169 6.98 -19.87 0.95
CA GLN A 169 6.43 -19.86 2.30
C GLN A 169 6.06 -18.43 2.70
N PRO A 170 4.85 -18.17 3.22
CA PRO A 170 4.51 -16.87 3.76
C PRO A 170 5.50 -16.39 4.81
N ASN A 171 5.76 -15.09 4.85
CA ASN A 171 6.70 -14.40 5.75
C ASN A 171 8.20 -14.78 5.54
N GLN A 172 8.53 -15.56 4.52
CA GLN A 172 9.93 -15.86 4.17
C GLN A 172 10.31 -15.13 2.88
N SER A 173 11.38 -14.34 2.95
CA SER A 173 11.89 -13.64 1.76
C SER A 173 12.59 -14.60 0.81
N PHE A 174 12.46 -14.35 -0.49
CA PHE A 174 13.19 -15.05 -1.55
C PHE A 174 13.53 -14.08 -2.68
N GLU A 175 14.46 -14.47 -3.56
CA GLU A 175 14.91 -13.63 -4.66
C GLU A 175 14.31 -14.08 -5.99
N VAL A 176 13.87 -13.09 -6.79
CA VAL A 176 13.38 -13.29 -8.16
C VAL A 176 14.08 -12.30 -9.07
N GLY A 177 15.06 -12.76 -9.83
CA GLY A 177 16.01 -11.87 -10.49
C GLY A 177 16.77 -11.04 -9.49
N SER A 178 16.68 -9.73 -9.62
CA SER A 178 17.27 -8.75 -8.69
C SER A 178 16.27 -8.17 -7.69
N ILE A 179 15.09 -8.78 -7.55
CA ILE A 179 14.00 -8.33 -6.68
C ILE A 179 13.92 -9.25 -5.47
N SER A 180 14.00 -8.68 -4.26
CA SER A 180 13.68 -9.40 -3.03
C SER A 180 12.18 -9.37 -2.79
N VAL A 181 11.57 -10.53 -2.61
CA VAL A 181 10.12 -10.73 -2.51
C VAL A 181 9.78 -11.31 -1.15
N ILE A 182 8.82 -10.70 -0.45
CA ILE A 182 8.26 -11.22 0.79
C ILE A 182 6.76 -11.47 0.56
N PRO A 183 6.31 -12.73 0.54
CA PRO A 183 4.89 -13.07 0.50
C PRO A 183 4.31 -12.94 1.91
N ILE A 184 3.20 -12.24 2.06
CA ILE A 184 2.50 -12.10 3.32
C ILE A 184 1.15 -12.80 3.19
N LEU A 185 0.85 -13.72 4.10
CA LEU A 185 -0.45 -14.39 4.13
C LEU A 185 -1.56 -13.34 4.26
N ALA A 186 -2.63 -13.50 3.50
CA ALA A 186 -3.75 -12.58 3.46
C ALA A 186 -5.07 -13.33 3.57
N TYR A 187 -5.98 -12.79 4.37
CA TYR A 187 -7.35 -13.30 4.46
C TYR A 187 -8.21 -12.62 3.40
N HIS A 188 -8.82 -13.43 2.55
CA HIS A 188 -9.65 -12.98 1.42
C HIS A 188 -11.08 -13.53 1.52
N GLY A 189 -11.71 -13.46 2.72
CA GLY A 189 -13.06 -13.97 2.99
C GLY A 189 -13.16 -15.49 3.14
N ASP A 190 -14.34 -15.96 3.56
CA ASP A 190 -14.56 -17.38 3.89
C ASP A 190 -14.52 -18.33 2.69
N ASN A 191 -14.78 -17.79 1.48
CA ASN A 191 -14.76 -18.55 0.23
C ASN A 191 -13.43 -18.40 -0.53
N SER A 192 -12.42 -17.77 0.08
CA SER A 192 -11.14 -17.61 -0.58
C SER A 192 -10.38 -18.91 -0.72
N PRO A 193 -9.62 -19.05 -1.81
CA PRO A 193 -8.69 -20.15 -1.92
C PRO A 193 -7.66 -20.09 -0.79
N PRO A 194 -7.34 -21.22 -0.14
CA PRO A 194 -6.29 -21.23 0.86
C PRO A 194 -4.94 -20.87 0.25
N GLY A 195 -4.08 -20.22 1.03
CA GLY A 195 -2.75 -19.80 0.60
C GLY A 195 -2.71 -18.50 -0.18
N SER A 196 -3.75 -17.67 -0.08
CA SER A 196 -3.76 -16.32 -0.65
C SER A 196 -2.69 -15.44 0.02
N VAL A 197 -1.94 -14.68 -0.79
CA VAL A 197 -0.85 -13.80 -0.33
C VAL A 197 -0.89 -12.45 -1.03
N ILE A 198 -0.40 -11.44 -0.33
CA ILE A 198 0.06 -10.19 -0.91
C ILE A 198 1.58 -10.20 -1.00
N TYR A 199 2.18 -9.39 -1.86
CA TYR A 199 3.61 -9.36 -2.07
C TYR A 199 4.22 -8.01 -1.70
N ILE A 200 5.31 -8.04 -0.95
CA ILE A 200 6.19 -6.89 -0.74
C ILE A 200 7.45 -7.12 -1.56
N LEU A 201 7.69 -6.23 -2.52
CA LEU A 201 8.84 -6.28 -3.42
C LEU A 201 9.83 -5.19 -3.01
N LYS A 202 11.08 -5.57 -2.81
CA LYS A 202 12.19 -4.64 -2.54
C LYS A 202 13.15 -4.68 -3.72
N LEU A 203 13.32 -3.53 -4.36
CA LEU A 203 14.24 -3.35 -5.48
C LEU A 203 15.65 -3.05 -4.97
N GLN A 204 16.68 -3.28 -5.78
CA GLN A 204 18.08 -3.06 -5.41
C GLN A 204 18.41 -1.62 -5.01
N ASP A 205 17.67 -0.64 -5.54
CA ASP A 205 17.82 0.79 -5.19
C ASP A 205 17.11 1.17 -3.88
N GLY A 206 16.56 0.19 -3.16
CA GLY A 206 15.82 0.38 -1.92
C GLY A 206 14.35 0.76 -2.09
N LYS A 207 13.85 0.89 -3.32
CA LYS A 207 12.43 1.12 -3.57
C LYS A 207 11.60 -0.07 -3.14
N LYS A 208 10.43 0.22 -2.56
CA LYS A 208 9.49 -0.78 -2.07
C LYS A 208 8.17 -0.68 -2.83
N ILE A 209 7.70 -1.81 -3.34
CA ILE A 209 6.40 -1.93 -4.01
C ILE A 209 5.58 -2.96 -3.23
N ILE A 210 4.32 -2.65 -2.94
CA ILE A 210 3.38 -3.59 -2.33
C ILE A 210 2.28 -3.90 -3.32
N ILE A 211 2.02 -5.18 -3.52
CA ILE A 211 0.95 -5.68 -4.40
C ILE A 211 -0.03 -6.46 -3.52
N GLY A 212 -1.21 -5.90 -3.33
CA GLY A 212 -2.24 -6.48 -2.49
C GLY A 212 -3.61 -6.16 -3.05
N TRP A 213 -4.04 -6.93 -4.04
CA TRP A 213 -5.35 -6.68 -4.61
C TRP A 213 -6.47 -7.48 -3.94
N ASP A 214 -6.40 -8.78 -3.82
CA ASP A 214 -7.52 -9.54 -3.25
C ASP A 214 -7.26 -9.94 -1.80
N PHE A 215 -7.56 -9.04 -0.87
CA PHE A 215 -7.52 -9.31 0.56
C PHE A 215 -8.52 -8.43 1.33
N LEU A 216 -8.99 -8.93 2.44
CA LEU A 216 -9.83 -8.21 3.41
C LEU A 216 -9.02 -7.78 4.64
N SER A 217 -8.17 -8.67 5.12
CA SER A 217 -7.34 -8.42 6.30
C SER A 217 -6.04 -9.21 6.25
N LEU A 218 -5.11 -8.82 7.10
CA LEU A 218 -3.85 -9.52 7.35
C LEU A 218 -3.90 -10.19 8.71
N PRO A 219 -3.14 -11.27 8.95
CA PRO A 219 -3.01 -11.86 10.27
C PRO A 219 -2.51 -10.85 11.31
N ASP A 220 -2.99 -10.96 12.55
CA ASP A 220 -2.65 -10.02 13.63
C ASP A 220 -1.17 -10.02 14.02
N ASP A 221 -0.48 -11.12 13.78
CA ASP A 221 0.94 -11.32 14.10
C ASP A 221 1.91 -10.83 13.01
N VAL A 222 1.40 -10.27 11.92
CA VAL A 222 2.24 -9.73 10.85
C VAL A 222 2.96 -8.46 11.32
N ASP A 223 4.29 -8.44 11.13
CA ASP A 223 5.09 -7.25 11.40
C ASP A 223 4.67 -6.07 10.49
N GLN A 224 3.97 -5.10 11.06
CA GLN A 224 3.48 -3.93 10.33
C GLN A 224 4.61 -3.05 9.77
N ASN A 225 5.84 -3.14 10.31
CA ASN A 225 6.99 -2.40 9.78
C ASN A 225 7.39 -2.85 8.37
N LEU A 226 7.03 -4.07 7.97
CA LEU A 226 7.27 -4.54 6.60
C LEU A 226 6.58 -3.67 5.55
N PHE A 227 5.42 -3.10 5.90
CA PHE A 227 4.61 -2.27 5.01
C PHE A 227 5.01 -0.80 5.03
N TRP A 228 5.80 -0.35 5.99
CA TRP A 228 6.10 1.07 6.19
C TRP A 228 6.86 1.70 5.02
N ASN A 229 6.40 2.89 4.59
CA ASN A 229 7.02 3.77 3.60
C ASN A 229 7.27 3.12 2.22
N PRO A 230 6.27 2.49 1.58
CA PRO A 230 6.40 2.00 0.21
C PRO A 230 6.39 3.16 -0.78
N ASP A 231 7.13 2.98 -1.88
CA ASP A 231 7.14 3.95 -2.99
C ASP A 231 5.87 3.83 -3.83
N LEU A 232 5.36 2.61 -4.00
CA LEU A 232 4.10 2.31 -4.67
C LEU A 232 3.35 1.21 -3.93
N ILE A 233 2.05 1.37 -3.77
CA ILE A 233 1.15 0.28 -3.41
C ILE A 233 0.09 0.11 -4.50
N ILE A 234 -0.28 -1.14 -4.79
CA ILE A 234 -1.36 -1.46 -5.72
C ILE A 234 -2.40 -2.24 -4.93
N LEU A 235 -3.58 -1.66 -4.75
CA LEU A 235 -4.63 -2.19 -3.91
C LEU A 235 -5.86 -2.54 -4.75
N GLY A 236 -6.35 -3.77 -4.60
CA GLY A 236 -7.64 -4.17 -5.14
C GLY A 236 -8.76 -3.77 -4.18
N THR A 237 -9.81 -3.19 -4.73
CA THR A 237 -10.98 -2.78 -3.96
C THR A 237 -12.25 -3.29 -4.62
N GLN A 238 -13.24 -3.66 -3.81
CA GLN A 238 -14.52 -4.16 -4.33
C GLN A 238 -15.54 -3.03 -4.53
N SER A 239 -15.59 -2.12 -3.57
CA SER A 239 -16.58 -1.05 -3.45
C SER A 239 -15.92 0.21 -2.89
N TYR A 240 -16.63 1.33 -2.89
CA TYR A 240 -16.18 2.53 -2.19
C TYR A 240 -16.34 2.40 -0.67
N ASN A 241 -17.53 1.95 -0.23
CA ASN A 241 -17.83 1.72 1.17
C ASN A 241 -17.37 0.30 1.61
N PRO A 242 -17.10 0.08 2.91
CA PRO A 242 -16.73 -1.24 3.42
C PRO A 242 -17.85 -2.28 3.26
N HIS A 243 -17.53 -3.40 2.63
CA HIS A 243 -18.38 -4.58 2.46
C HIS A 243 -17.55 -5.84 2.73
N PRO A 244 -17.29 -6.15 4.04
CA PRO A 244 -16.40 -7.27 4.41
C PRO A 244 -16.87 -8.63 3.89
N GLU A 245 -18.19 -8.81 3.66
CA GLU A 245 -18.78 -10.02 3.08
C GLU A 245 -18.26 -10.31 1.65
N THR A 246 -17.68 -9.33 0.97
CA THR A 246 -17.07 -9.52 -0.36
C THR A 246 -15.68 -10.14 -0.30
N GLY A 247 -15.08 -10.19 0.89
CA GLY A 247 -13.72 -10.68 1.08
C GLY A 247 -12.62 -9.73 0.64
N LEU A 248 -12.96 -8.49 0.23
CA LEU A 248 -12.01 -7.47 -0.19
C LEU A 248 -12.14 -6.19 0.62
N ILE A 249 -11.05 -5.41 0.62
CA ILE A 249 -11.06 -4.05 1.15
C ILE A 249 -11.89 -3.12 0.25
N SER A 250 -12.37 -2.03 0.84
CA SER A 250 -13.02 -0.92 0.13
C SER A 250 -12.01 0.17 -0.26
N VAL A 251 -12.43 1.13 -1.06
CA VAL A 251 -11.66 2.36 -1.32
C VAL A 251 -11.43 3.14 -0.02
N SER A 252 -12.43 3.16 0.89
CA SER A 252 -12.28 3.79 2.20
C SER A 252 -11.21 3.10 3.05
N ASP A 253 -11.12 1.75 3.02
CA ASP A 253 -10.04 1.01 3.68
C ASP A 253 -8.68 1.30 3.02
N ALA A 254 -8.64 1.45 1.69
CA ALA A 254 -7.42 1.79 0.98
C ALA A 254 -6.86 3.16 1.42
N PHE A 255 -7.70 4.17 1.68
CA PHE A 255 -7.25 5.45 2.27
C PHE A 255 -6.54 5.23 3.60
N GLU A 256 -7.10 4.37 4.45
CA GLU A 256 -6.51 4.07 5.74
C GLU A 256 -5.17 3.33 5.61
N LEU A 257 -5.06 2.37 4.68
CA LEU A 257 -3.82 1.65 4.43
C LEU A 257 -2.73 2.56 3.85
N VAL A 258 -3.07 3.43 2.87
CA VAL A 258 -2.13 4.43 2.32
C VAL A 258 -1.55 5.29 3.43
N ARG A 259 -2.41 5.76 4.32
CA ARG A 259 -2.03 6.57 5.46
C ARG A 259 -1.19 5.78 6.48
N ARG A 260 -1.68 4.61 6.91
CA ARG A 260 -1.04 3.76 7.92
C ARG A 260 0.36 3.33 7.50
N TRP A 261 0.51 2.97 6.24
CA TRP A 261 1.78 2.51 5.70
C TRP A 261 2.66 3.66 5.17
N ASN A 262 2.19 4.90 5.24
CA ASN A 262 2.89 6.08 4.71
C ASN A 262 3.31 5.89 3.25
N ALA A 263 2.40 5.39 2.42
CA ALA A 263 2.67 5.10 1.03
C ALA A 263 2.77 6.39 0.22
N LYS A 264 3.76 6.50 -0.68
CA LYS A 264 3.94 7.69 -1.53
C LYS A 264 2.91 7.75 -2.65
N GLU A 265 2.71 6.63 -3.34
CA GLU A 265 1.71 6.49 -4.41
C GLU A 265 0.88 5.21 -4.21
N CYS A 266 -0.39 5.30 -4.57
CA CYS A 266 -1.31 4.17 -4.56
C CYS A 266 -2.04 4.07 -5.90
N PHE A 267 -2.12 2.86 -6.44
CA PHE A 267 -2.99 2.52 -7.55
C PHE A 267 -4.17 1.69 -7.04
N ILE A 268 -5.39 2.14 -7.33
CA ILE A 268 -6.61 1.39 -7.07
C ILE A 268 -6.94 0.58 -8.33
N VAL A 269 -7.09 -0.73 -8.15
CA VAL A 269 -7.49 -1.69 -9.17
C VAL A 269 -8.68 -2.51 -8.68
N HIS A 270 -9.20 -3.41 -9.49
CA HIS A 270 -10.22 -4.40 -9.12
C HIS A 270 -11.58 -3.82 -8.68
N TYR A 271 -11.81 -2.50 -8.84
CA TYR A 271 -13.04 -1.86 -8.40
C TYR A 271 -14.24 -2.34 -9.22
N ARG A 272 -15.23 -2.88 -8.53
CA ARG A 272 -16.48 -3.39 -9.09
C ARG A 272 -17.63 -2.39 -8.93
N GLY A 273 -17.80 -1.81 -7.75
CA GLY A 273 -18.80 -0.81 -7.40
C GLY A 273 -20.23 -1.34 -7.27
N LEU A 274 -20.48 -2.66 -7.44
CA LEU A 274 -21.84 -3.21 -7.40
C LEU A 274 -22.49 -3.08 -6.01
N MET A 275 -21.67 -3.21 -4.95
CA MET A 275 -22.17 -3.05 -3.58
C MET A 275 -22.55 -1.59 -3.30
N ASP A 276 -21.86 -0.62 -3.89
CA ASP A 276 -22.23 0.80 -3.80
C ASP A 276 -23.61 1.05 -4.43
N PHE A 277 -23.97 0.30 -5.47
CA PHE A 277 -25.32 0.34 -6.04
C PHE A 277 -26.37 -0.27 -5.09
N GLU A 278 -26.04 -1.35 -4.37
CA GLU A 278 -26.92 -1.90 -3.34
C GLU A 278 -27.07 -0.93 -2.16
N ASP A 279 -26.01 -0.21 -1.76
CA ASP A 279 -26.07 0.83 -0.74
C ASP A 279 -27.10 1.93 -1.09
N ALA A 280 -27.20 2.28 -2.37
CA ALA A 280 -28.19 3.25 -2.82
C ALA A 280 -29.64 2.85 -2.49
N LYS A 281 -29.93 1.55 -2.46
CA LYS A 281 -31.26 1.03 -2.08
C LYS A 281 -31.49 1.11 -0.57
N ASN A 282 -30.43 0.94 0.20
CA ASN A 282 -30.52 0.77 1.65
C ASN A 282 -30.28 2.07 2.43
N GLN A 283 -29.66 3.10 1.82
CA GLN A 283 -29.33 4.42 2.41
C GLN A 283 -28.50 4.32 3.74
N TRP A 284 -27.69 3.26 3.90
CA TRP A 284 -27.01 2.98 5.14
C TRP A 284 -25.64 3.70 5.28
N PHE A 285 -24.98 3.99 4.18
CA PHE A 285 -23.62 4.50 4.18
C PHE A 285 -23.55 6.00 3.83
N ARG A 286 -22.54 6.66 4.41
CA ARG A 286 -22.16 8.03 4.03
C ARG A 286 -21.11 7.93 2.92
N GLY A 287 -21.42 8.31 1.75
CA GLY A 287 -20.49 8.27 0.62
C GLY A 287 -21.25 7.99 -0.67
N PRO A 288 -20.54 7.70 -1.75
CA PRO A 288 -21.18 7.31 -2.99
C PRO A 288 -22.05 6.08 -2.81
N THR A 289 -23.25 6.14 -3.37
CA THR A 289 -24.27 5.09 -3.25
C THR A 289 -24.63 4.51 -4.61
N LYS A 290 -23.70 4.58 -5.56
CA LYS A 290 -23.82 3.98 -6.89
C LYS A 290 -22.46 3.46 -7.35
N ALA A 291 -22.49 2.43 -8.19
CA ALA A 291 -21.29 1.97 -8.90
C ALA A 291 -20.78 3.10 -9.83
N MET A 292 -19.55 3.54 -9.63
CA MET A 292 -18.92 4.62 -10.37
C MET A 292 -18.04 4.09 -11.50
N ASN A 293 -17.93 4.86 -12.58
CA ASN A 293 -16.87 4.64 -13.55
C ASN A 293 -15.51 5.16 -13.00
N SER A 294 -14.41 4.88 -13.69
CA SER A 294 -13.07 5.24 -13.23
C SER A 294 -12.88 6.74 -13.04
N GLU A 295 -13.52 7.58 -13.84
CA GLU A 295 -13.39 9.04 -13.77
C GLU A 295 -14.17 9.60 -12.59
N GLU A 296 -15.38 9.10 -12.36
CA GLU A 296 -16.20 9.46 -11.20
C GLU A 296 -15.52 9.01 -9.90
N LEU A 297 -14.98 7.79 -9.89
CA LEU A 297 -14.25 7.27 -8.74
C LEU A 297 -13.00 8.13 -8.44
N GLN A 298 -12.20 8.46 -9.46
CA GLN A 298 -11.04 9.34 -9.29
C GLN A 298 -11.43 10.70 -8.73
N LYS A 299 -12.47 11.32 -9.32
CA LYS A 299 -12.98 12.62 -8.84
C LYS A 299 -13.42 12.55 -7.36
N THR A 300 -14.07 11.46 -6.98
CA THR A 300 -14.51 11.26 -5.59
C THR A 300 -13.32 11.08 -4.65
N ILE A 301 -12.28 10.37 -5.08
CA ILE A 301 -11.02 10.22 -4.34
C ILE A 301 -10.34 11.57 -4.15
N ASP A 302 -10.18 12.35 -5.23
CA ASP A 302 -9.54 13.66 -5.20
C ASP A 302 -10.29 14.62 -4.29
N GLU A 303 -11.62 14.65 -4.36
CA GLU A 303 -12.45 15.46 -3.46
C GLU A 303 -12.31 15.04 -2.00
N ASN A 304 -12.24 13.75 -1.72
CA ASN A 304 -12.03 13.26 -0.35
C ASN A 304 -10.66 13.69 0.18
N LEU A 305 -9.59 13.57 -0.61
CA LEU A 305 -8.25 14.04 -0.24
C LEU A 305 -8.25 15.55 0.02
N ARG A 306 -8.95 16.33 -0.80
CA ARG A 306 -9.06 17.78 -0.65
C ARG A 306 -9.81 18.17 0.63
N VAL A 307 -10.97 17.59 0.87
CA VAL A 307 -11.82 17.90 2.04
C VAL A 307 -11.13 17.49 3.36
N THR A 308 -10.37 16.40 3.33
CA THR A 308 -9.63 15.93 4.52
C THR A 308 -8.28 16.63 4.70
N GLY A 309 -7.93 17.62 3.85
CA GLY A 309 -6.65 18.34 3.93
C GLY A 309 -5.42 17.47 3.62
N ARG A 310 -5.62 16.40 2.85
CA ARG A 310 -4.57 15.43 2.48
C ARG A 310 -4.12 15.56 1.03
N GLU A 311 -4.67 16.53 0.31
CA GLU A 311 -4.24 16.85 -1.06
C GLU A 311 -2.73 17.14 -1.09
N GLY A 312 -2.02 16.46 -1.99
CA GLY A 312 -0.57 16.56 -2.11
C GLY A 312 0.26 15.76 -1.08
N LYS A 313 -0.36 15.19 -0.03
CA LYS A 313 0.33 14.27 0.88
C LYS A 313 0.43 12.86 0.33
N PHE A 314 -0.65 12.39 -0.28
CA PHE A 314 -0.76 11.07 -0.91
C PHE A 314 -1.21 11.24 -2.34
N LYS A 315 -0.71 10.37 -3.22
CA LYS A 315 -1.21 10.26 -4.58
C LYS A 315 -1.95 8.94 -4.72
N ILE A 316 -3.28 9.00 -4.80
CA ILE A 316 -4.13 7.83 -5.02
C ILE A 316 -4.75 7.94 -6.40
N THR A 317 -4.50 6.97 -7.25
CA THR A 317 -4.91 6.99 -8.66
C THR A 317 -5.72 5.73 -8.98
N VAL A 318 -6.90 5.91 -9.58
CA VAL A 318 -7.65 4.80 -10.17
C VAL A 318 -6.90 4.33 -11.40
N ALA A 319 -6.33 3.14 -11.34
CA ALA A 319 -5.49 2.64 -12.41
C ALA A 319 -6.29 2.31 -13.66
N LYS A 320 -5.63 2.43 -14.81
CA LYS A 320 -6.14 2.03 -16.13
C LYS A 320 -5.19 1.03 -16.76
N GLU A 321 -5.71 0.15 -17.61
CA GLU A 321 -4.90 -0.77 -18.41
C GLU A 321 -3.85 0.00 -19.22
N GLY A 322 -2.60 -0.42 -19.16
CA GLY A 322 -1.48 0.26 -19.82
C GLY A 322 -0.81 1.38 -19.00
N MET A 323 -1.39 1.81 -17.87
CA MET A 323 -0.77 2.80 -17.00
C MET A 323 0.57 2.30 -16.47
N THR A 324 1.54 3.21 -16.36
CA THR A 324 2.89 2.91 -15.89
C THR A 324 3.28 3.79 -14.71
N TRP A 325 4.05 3.20 -13.80
CA TRP A 325 4.77 3.90 -12.75
C TRP A 325 6.27 3.66 -12.95
N ILE A 326 7.09 4.71 -12.77
CA ILE A 326 8.53 4.65 -12.94
C ILE A 326 9.17 4.94 -11.58
N ALA A 327 10.06 4.04 -11.14
CA ALA A 327 10.90 4.29 -9.99
C ALA A 327 11.94 5.38 -10.36
N LYS A 328 11.65 6.62 -10.02
CA LYS A 328 12.56 7.76 -10.26
C LYS A 328 13.77 7.68 -9.33
N SER A 329 14.94 8.04 -9.84
CA SER A 329 16.14 8.16 -9.03
C SER A 329 16.02 9.30 -8.00
N GLN A 330 16.79 9.22 -6.91
CA GLN A 330 16.79 10.30 -5.90
C GLN A 330 17.29 11.64 -6.48
N GLU A 331 18.10 11.63 -7.53
CA GLU A 331 18.58 12.84 -8.19
C GLU A 331 17.52 13.49 -9.07
N GLU A 332 16.73 12.70 -9.79
CA GLU A 332 15.62 13.21 -10.62
C GLU A 332 14.49 13.80 -9.76
N GLN A 333 14.26 13.28 -8.56
CA GLN A 333 13.30 13.86 -7.60
C GLN A 333 13.72 15.27 -7.12
N LYS A 334 15.01 15.59 -7.12
CA LYS A 334 15.51 16.93 -6.76
C LYS A 334 15.36 17.95 -7.89
N VAL A 335 15.33 17.51 -9.16
CA VAL A 335 15.29 18.41 -10.33
C VAL A 335 13.85 18.82 -10.67
N GLU A 336 12.85 18.00 -10.40
CA GLU A 336 11.45 18.31 -10.73
C GLU A 336 10.77 19.30 -9.78
N GLY A 337 11.51 19.92 -8.82
CA GLY A 337 10.95 21.01 -8.01
C GLY A 337 9.65 20.61 -7.26
N LEU A 338 9.36 19.31 -7.14
CA LEU A 338 8.45 18.83 -6.14
C LEU A 338 9.07 19.29 -4.83
N GLU A 339 8.55 20.37 -4.30
CA GLU A 339 8.72 20.71 -2.90
C GLU A 339 8.69 19.39 -2.18
N GLN A 340 9.77 19.06 -1.48
CA GLN A 340 9.77 17.96 -0.51
C GLN A 340 8.43 18.08 0.19
N PRO A 341 7.66 16.96 0.37
CA PRO A 341 6.40 17.02 1.08
C PRO A 341 6.67 17.94 2.24
N ARG A 342 6.02 19.10 2.22
CA ARG A 342 6.33 20.18 3.16
C ARG A 342 6.48 19.46 4.47
N GLN A 343 7.68 19.50 5.04
CA GLN A 343 7.84 19.09 6.43
C GLN A 343 6.62 19.67 7.08
N LEU A 344 5.77 18.85 7.70
CA LEU A 344 4.62 19.32 8.44
C LEU A 344 5.19 20.39 9.36
N SER A 345 5.37 21.56 8.76
CA SER A 345 5.79 22.74 9.47
C SER A 345 4.61 22.94 10.38
N SER A 346 4.85 22.82 11.67
CA SER A 346 3.99 23.37 12.68
C SER A 346 3.37 24.63 12.09
N ILE A 347 2.12 24.54 11.60
CA ILE A 347 1.34 25.72 11.31
C ILE A 347 1.11 26.32 12.68
N GLY A 348 2.04 27.20 13.10
CA GLY A 348 2.06 27.94 14.32
C GLY A 348 1.73 27.16 15.62
N ASN A 349 0.58 26.53 15.74
CA ASN A 349 0.06 25.96 16.98
C ASN A 349 -0.44 24.53 16.88
N VAL A 350 -0.24 23.85 15.76
CA VAL A 350 -0.76 22.49 15.51
C VAL A 350 0.38 21.55 15.14
N ILE A 351 0.42 20.38 15.75
CA ILE A 351 1.20 19.23 15.31
C ILE A 351 0.27 18.04 15.09
N GLU A 352 0.36 17.42 13.95
CA GLU A 352 -0.35 16.18 13.61
C GLU A 352 0.66 15.06 13.44
N ILE A 353 0.50 13.97 14.20
CA ILE A 353 1.37 12.83 14.21
C ILE A 353 0.57 11.60 13.81
N GLU A 354 0.98 10.96 12.76
CA GLU A 354 0.43 9.68 12.32
C GLU A 354 1.24 8.55 12.95
N SER A 355 0.61 7.75 13.83
CA SER A 355 1.27 6.64 14.47
C SER A 355 1.31 5.40 13.59
N LEU A 356 2.31 4.54 13.82
CA LEU A 356 2.43 3.23 13.16
C LEU A 356 1.28 2.27 13.51
N GLN A 357 0.47 2.55 14.53
CA GLN A 357 -0.56 1.67 15.09
C GLN A 357 -2.00 2.18 14.93
N ASN A 358 -2.34 2.88 13.89
CA ASN A 358 -3.73 3.29 13.60
C ASN A 358 -4.25 4.58 14.25
N TYR A 359 -3.41 5.33 14.94
CA TYR A 359 -3.84 6.58 15.53
C TYR A 359 -3.37 7.78 14.74
N ILE A 360 -4.25 8.76 14.54
CA ILE A 360 -3.87 10.13 14.26
C ILE A 360 -3.93 10.88 15.58
N LEU A 361 -2.79 11.43 15.99
CA LEU A 361 -2.69 12.29 17.15
C LEU A 361 -2.52 13.73 16.66
N ARG A 362 -3.45 14.58 17.02
CA ARG A 362 -3.37 16.00 16.70
C ARG A 362 -3.29 16.80 17.99
N PHE A 363 -2.18 17.50 18.15
CA PHE A 363 -1.96 18.42 19.25
C PHE A 363 -2.14 19.85 18.73
N GLU A 364 -3.05 20.60 19.32
CA GLU A 364 -3.37 21.95 18.91
C GLU A 364 -3.36 22.86 20.15
N LYS A 365 -2.50 23.88 20.14
CA LYS A 365 -2.49 24.91 21.19
C LYS A 365 -3.35 26.07 20.73
N GLU A 366 -4.36 26.44 21.54
CA GLU A 366 -5.17 27.63 21.33
C GLU A 366 -4.56 28.81 22.07
N ASP A 367 -4.20 29.87 21.33
CA ASP A 367 -3.44 31.03 21.89
C ASP A 367 -4.17 31.82 22.97
N ARG A 368 -5.49 31.74 23.07
CA ARG A 368 -6.28 32.58 23.94
C ARG A 368 -6.43 32.10 25.39
N ASN A 369 -6.23 30.81 25.66
CA ASN A 369 -6.60 30.20 26.93
C ASN A 369 -5.60 29.21 27.50
N ASP A 370 -4.40 29.12 26.97
CA ASP A 370 -3.42 28.12 27.41
C ASP A 370 -4.02 26.68 27.38
N MET A 371 -4.75 26.42 26.32
CA MET A 371 -5.46 25.15 26.11
C MET A 371 -4.71 24.26 25.14
N LEU A 372 -4.73 22.97 25.44
CA LEU A 372 -4.29 21.92 24.55
C LEU A 372 -5.52 21.15 24.06
N LYS A 373 -5.75 21.15 22.78
CA LYS A 373 -6.70 20.25 22.14
C LYS A 373 -5.96 19.02 21.65
N LEU A 374 -6.32 17.88 22.19
CA LEU A 374 -5.83 16.58 21.74
C LEU A 374 -6.95 15.87 21.00
N MET A 375 -6.72 15.63 19.73
CA MET A 375 -7.56 14.75 18.93
C MET A 375 -6.85 13.40 18.76
N ILE A 376 -7.54 12.34 19.13
CA ILE A 376 -7.10 10.97 18.94
C ILE A 376 -8.12 10.32 18.02
N GLU A 377 -7.70 9.87 16.86
CA GLU A 377 -8.55 9.19 15.90
C GLU A 377 -7.97 7.82 15.58
N ASP A 378 -8.71 6.78 15.90
CA ASP A 378 -8.44 5.43 15.45
C ASP A 378 -9.48 4.99 14.40
N ARG A 379 -9.42 3.75 13.97
CA ARG A 379 -10.34 3.20 12.97
C ARG A 379 -11.81 3.22 13.40
N ILE A 380 -12.07 3.19 14.70
CA ILE A 380 -13.42 2.97 15.27
C ILE A 380 -13.87 4.19 16.06
N ASN A 381 -12.93 4.87 16.72
CA ASN A 381 -13.23 5.90 17.70
C ASN A 381 -12.50 7.20 17.37
N ARG A 382 -13.19 8.31 17.63
CA ARG A 382 -12.63 9.65 17.59
C ARG A 382 -12.84 10.31 18.92
N TYR A 383 -11.77 10.84 19.50
CA TYR A 383 -11.79 11.61 20.73
C TYR A 383 -11.28 13.02 20.46
N ASP A 384 -12.14 14.02 20.64
CA ASP A 384 -11.79 15.44 20.64
C ASP A 384 -11.76 15.90 22.10
N LEU A 385 -10.57 16.04 22.67
CA LEU A 385 -10.38 16.32 24.09
C LEU A 385 -9.73 17.68 24.27
N LYS A 386 -10.29 18.51 25.14
CA LYS A 386 -9.75 19.82 25.46
C LYS A 386 -9.20 19.82 26.88
N PHE A 387 -8.00 20.35 27.03
CA PHE A 387 -7.29 20.42 28.30
C PHE A 387 -6.79 21.85 28.54
N THR A 388 -6.83 22.27 29.78
CA THR A 388 -6.29 23.55 30.27
C THR A 388 -4.99 23.29 31.02
N SER A 389 -4.16 24.32 31.12
CA SER A 389 -2.92 24.31 31.92
C SER A 389 -1.99 23.11 31.59
N PRO A 390 -1.69 22.85 30.34
CA PRO A 390 -0.72 21.83 30.01
C PRO A 390 0.66 22.22 30.56
N HIS A 391 1.34 21.28 31.21
CA HIS A 391 2.67 21.50 31.76
C HIS A 391 3.53 20.27 31.70
N ILE A 392 4.83 20.45 31.59
CA ILE A 392 5.82 19.37 31.56
C ILE A 392 6.21 19.07 33.01
N ASP A 393 6.44 17.79 33.29
CA ASP A 393 6.96 17.36 34.58
C ASP A 393 8.37 17.96 34.81
N SER A 394 8.58 18.61 35.93
CA SER A 394 9.86 19.26 36.24
C SER A 394 11.02 18.29 36.44
N SER A 395 10.72 17.03 36.71
CA SER A 395 11.71 15.94 36.88
C SER A 395 11.94 15.12 35.62
N ASN A 396 11.02 15.17 34.66
CA ASN A 396 11.11 14.40 33.41
C ASN A 396 10.43 15.12 32.25
N GLU A 397 11.22 15.75 31.38
CA GLU A 397 10.73 16.50 30.20
C GLU A 397 9.97 15.67 29.18
N ASP A 398 10.00 14.34 29.27
CA ASP A 398 9.24 13.43 28.41
C ASP A 398 7.82 13.15 28.93
N ILE A 399 7.39 13.83 30.02
CA ILE A 399 6.04 13.69 30.60
C ILE A 399 5.28 15.00 30.52
N LEU A 400 4.14 14.97 29.86
CA LEU A 400 3.16 16.08 29.79
C LEU A 400 1.92 15.75 30.61
N TYR A 401 1.52 16.67 31.45
CA TYR A 401 0.25 16.64 32.16
C TYR A 401 -0.65 17.77 31.67
N ALA A 402 -1.97 17.53 31.67
CA ALA A 402 -2.94 18.58 31.45
C ALA A 402 -4.29 18.21 32.09
N GLN A 403 -5.05 19.24 32.48
CA GLN A 403 -6.33 19.11 33.15
C GLN A 403 -7.45 19.50 32.19
N GLY A 404 -8.46 18.66 31.99
CA GLY A 404 -9.62 19.02 31.16
C GLY A 404 -10.53 20.08 31.83
N GLU A 405 -11.34 20.73 31.01
CA GLU A 405 -12.32 21.70 31.48
C GLU A 405 -13.25 21.10 32.53
N LYS A 406 -13.48 21.84 33.59
CA LYS A 406 -14.43 21.45 34.63
C LYS A 406 -15.86 21.54 34.10
N GLU A 407 -16.57 20.44 34.14
CA GLU A 407 -18.02 20.45 33.98
C GLU A 407 -18.67 20.94 35.32
N MET A 408 -19.86 21.50 35.23
CA MET A 408 -20.53 22.20 36.37
C MET A 408 -20.52 21.44 37.72
N PHE A 409 -20.35 20.09 37.73
CA PHE A 409 -20.38 19.28 38.95
C PHE A 409 -19.33 18.17 39.01
N SER A 410 -18.35 18.15 38.10
CA SER A 410 -17.32 17.10 38.09
C SER A 410 -15.95 17.64 37.68
N LYS A 411 -14.87 17.00 38.20
CA LYS A 411 -13.51 17.23 37.67
C LYS A 411 -13.49 16.88 36.19
N GLY A 412 -12.89 17.76 35.40
CA GLY A 412 -12.62 17.48 33.98
C GLY A 412 -11.71 16.27 33.80
N PRO A 413 -11.53 15.80 32.58
CA PRO A 413 -10.60 14.71 32.27
C PRO A 413 -9.15 15.14 32.56
N GLU A 414 -8.32 14.18 32.98
CA GLU A 414 -6.89 14.36 33.20
C GLU A 414 -6.11 13.66 32.11
N LEU A 415 -5.14 14.35 31.50
CA LEU A 415 -4.19 13.79 30.54
C LEU A 415 -2.85 13.56 31.23
N LYS A 416 -2.32 12.34 31.07
CA LYS A 416 -0.89 12.04 31.25
C LYS A 416 -0.36 11.46 29.95
N MET A 417 0.63 12.09 29.35
CA MET A 417 1.34 11.57 28.20
C MET A 417 2.82 11.39 28.55
N GLU A 418 3.39 10.25 28.22
CA GLU A 418 4.78 9.88 28.53
C GLU A 418 5.46 9.33 27.29
N ILE A 419 6.60 9.89 26.91
CA ILE A 419 7.44 9.40 25.83
C ILE A 419 8.45 8.41 26.43
N VAL A 420 8.27 7.11 26.14
CA VAL A 420 9.10 6.05 26.67
C VAL A 420 10.11 5.62 25.59
N PRO A 421 11.42 5.72 25.86
CA PRO A 421 12.43 5.21 24.93
C PRO A 421 12.23 3.71 24.70
N SER A 422 12.33 3.24 23.45
CA SER A 422 12.32 1.80 23.23
C SER A 422 13.64 1.20 23.72
N SER A 423 13.55 0.29 24.67
CA SER A 423 14.70 -0.48 25.14
C SER A 423 15.03 -1.59 24.12
N SER A 424 15.73 -1.26 23.05
CA SER A 424 16.29 -2.29 22.17
C SER A 424 17.71 -2.61 22.56
N SER A 425 17.87 -3.67 23.34
CA SER A 425 19.13 -4.38 23.48
C SER A 425 19.25 -5.38 22.32
N SER A 426 19.73 -4.97 21.17
CA SER A 426 20.43 -5.85 20.20
C SER A 426 20.98 -5.04 19.03
N GLU A 427 22.26 -5.18 18.84
CA GLU A 427 23.07 -4.67 17.73
C GLU A 427 22.58 -5.21 16.39
N SER A 428 21.79 -4.43 15.67
CA SER A 428 21.64 -4.53 14.21
C SER A 428 21.33 -3.16 13.63
N LEU A 429 22.22 -2.71 12.76
CA LEU A 429 22.32 -1.34 12.20
C LEU A 429 21.13 -0.83 11.37
N ASP A 430 20.06 -1.59 11.18
CA ASP A 430 18.94 -1.26 10.28
C ASP A 430 17.56 -1.20 10.96
N LYS A 431 17.49 -1.19 12.29
CA LYS A 431 16.19 -1.03 12.97
C LYS A 431 15.90 0.45 13.18
N VAL A 432 14.84 0.93 12.51
CA VAL A 432 14.19 2.19 12.81
C VAL A 432 13.78 2.16 14.29
N GLU A 433 14.52 2.86 15.16
CA GLU A 433 14.19 2.98 16.58
C GLU A 433 12.83 3.70 16.69
N ALA A 434 11.78 2.94 16.96
CA ALA A 434 10.48 3.48 17.30
C ALA A 434 10.47 3.81 18.79
N SER A 435 9.93 4.97 19.16
CA SER A 435 9.63 5.30 20.54
C SER A 435 8.17 5.01 20.85
N LYS A 436 7.87 4.72 22.11
CA LYS A 436 6.51 4.45 22.56
C LYS A 436 5.99 5.71 23.28
N VAL A 437 4.84 6.21 22.84
CA VAL A 437 4.13 7.28 23.56
C VAL A 437 2.95 6.67 24.30
N ARG A 438 3.02 6.70 25.60
CA ARG A 438 1.92 6.26 26.47
C ARG A 438 0.98 7.41 26.73
N ILE A 439 -0.27 7.26 26.33
CA ILE A 439 -1.33 8.25 26.55
C ILE A 439 -2.35 7.65 27.50
N ASN A 440 -2.63 8.38 28.58
CA ASN A 440 -3.68 8.02 29.52
C ASN A 440 -4.56 9.26 29.74
N VAL A 441 -5.83 9.15 29.36
CA VAL A 441 -6.85 10.16 29.62
C VAL A 441 -7.88 9.53 30.55
N SER A 442 -8.08 10.12 31.73
CA SER A 442 -9.01 9.62 32.74
C SER A 442 -9.93 10.71 33.26
N LYS A 443 -11.15 10.34 33.66
CA LYS A 443 -12.11 11.21 34.37
C LYS A 443 -12.43 10.56 35.69
N GLY A 444 -11.83 11.09 36.78
CA GLY A 444 -11.88 10.46 38.08
C GLY A 444 -11.25 9.06 38.06
N LYS A 445 -12.03 8.03 38.44
CA LYS A 445 -11.57 6.63 38.43
C LYS A 445 -11.77 5.92 37.08
N LYS A 446 -12.41 6.57 36.10
CA LYS A 446 -12.72 5.96 34.79
C LYS A 446 -11.70 6.37 33.76
N SER A 447 -11.07 5.42 33.12
CA SER A 447 -10.24 5.66 31.91
C SER A 447 -11.15 6.00 30.73
N ILE A 448 -10.87 7.11 30.04
CA ILE A 448 -11.51 7.50 28.78
C ILE A 448 -10.72 6.92 27.62
N PHE A 449 -9.40 7.06 27.66
CA PHE A 449 -8.48 6.53 26.67
C PHE A 449 -7.18 6.13 27.37
N LYS A 450 -6.66 4.98 27.03
CA LYS A 450 -5.36 4.51 27.51
C LYS A 450 -4.77 3.59 26.46
N ASP A 451 -3.64 4.01 25.90
CA ASP A 451 -2.89 3.16 24.96
C ASP A 451 -1.41 3.54 24.91
N ASP A 452 -0.61 2.60 24.40
CA ASP A 452 0.80 2.76 24.09
C ASP A 452 0.95 2.89 22.56
N ILE A 453 1.23 4.08 22.06
CA ILE A 453 1.27 4.38 20.63
C ILE A 453 2.74 4.38 20.17
N LEU A 454 3.06 3.62 19.13
CA LEU A 454 4.39 3.61 18.54
C LEU A 454 4.53 4.78 17.56
N LEU A 455 5.57 5.58 17.75
CA LEU A 455 5.94 6.67 16.86
C LEU A 455 7.27 6.38 16.19
N SER A 456 7.45 6.86 14.97
CA SER A 456 8.76 6.89 14.33
C SER A 456 9.72 7.78 15.14
N ARG A 457 11.02 7.60 15.00
CA ARG A 457 12.02 8.47 15.63
C ARG A 457 11.79 9.94 15.26
N LYS A 458 11.47 10.21 14.00
CA LYS A 458 11.20 11.57 13.50
C LYS A 458 10.00 12.18 14.20
N ASP A 459 8.88 11.47 14.28
CA ASP A 459 7.66 11.96 14.91
C ASP A 459 7.84 12.17 16.41
N THR A 460 8.63 11.30 17.05
CA THR A 460 9.00 11.44 18.46
C THR A 460 9.81 12.71 18.71
N GLU A 461 10.82 13.00 17.90
CA GLU A 461 11.62 14.22 18.00
C GLU A 461 10.77 15.48 17.72
N GLU A 462 9.85 15.39 16.76
CA GLU A 462 8.94 16.47 16.44
C GLU A 462 7.95 16.74 17.57
N LEU A 463 7.39 15.69 18.19
CA LEU A 463 6.54 15.80 19.37
C LEU A 463 7.30 16.41 20.55
N ARG A 464 8.51 15.96 20.83
CA ARG A 464 9.36 16.54 21.90
C ARG A 464 9.61 18.02 21.66
N ARG A 465 9.99 18.39 20.43
CA ARG A 465 10.22 19.78 20.07
C ARG A 465 8.97 20.63 20.27
N TYR A 466 7.83 20.16 19.77
CA TYR A 466 6.54 20.84 19.92
C TYR A 466 6.16 21.07 21.39
N ILE A 467 6.27 20.03 22.21
CA ILE A 467 5.97 20.11 23.64
C ILE A 467 6.85 21.16 24.32
N ARG A 468 8.16 21.13 24.06
CA ARG A 468 9.12 22.08 24.64
C ARG A 468 8.84 23.55 24.21
N GLU A 469 8.63 23.76 22.92
CA GLU A 469 8.38 25.09 22.39
C GLU A 469 7.05 25.70 22.85
N LYS A 470 6.04 24.86 23.03
CA LYS A 470 4.68 25.34 23.29
C LYS A 470 4.30 25.38 24.78
N PHE A 471 4.93 24.57 25.62
CA PHE A 471 4.51 24.39 27.01
C PHE A 471 5.57 24.69 28.09
N VAL A 472 6.85 24.84 27.74
CA VAL A 472 7.93 25.20 28.70
C VAL A 472 8.05 26.71 28.93
N ALA A 473 7.56 27.54 28.03
CA ALA A 473 7.79 28.99 28.05
C ALA A 473 7.06 29.78 29.19
N VAL A 474 6.28 29.10 30.05
CA VAL A 474 5.44 29.78 31.07
C VAL A 474 6.07 29.82 32.46
N GLN A 475 7.21 29.18 32.72
CA GLN A 475 7.80 29.13 34.07
C GLN A 475 8.84 30.22 34.40
N THR A 476 9.07 31.23 33.56
CA THR A 476 10.08 32.25 33.79
C THR A 476 9.52 33.63 34.12
N THR A 477 8.30 33.78 34.62
CA THR A 477 7.79 35.06 35.15
C THR A 477 6.97 34.83 36.40
N THR A 478 7.64 34.63 37.51
CA THR A 478 7.21 35.10 38.84
C THR A 478 8.40 35.53 39.65
#